data_2b8eca973f8112bc09c4106b6705826e
#
_entry.id   2b8eca973f8112bc09c4106b6705826e
#
_cell.length_a   1.000
_cell.length_b   1.000
_cell.length_c   1.000
_cell.angle_alpha   90.00
_cell.angle_beta   90.00
_cell.angle_gamma   90.00
#
_symmetry.space_group_name_H-M   'P 1'
#
loop_
_entity.id
_entity.type
_entity.pdbx_description
1 polymer ?
#
loop_
_entity_poly.entity_id
_entity_poly.type
_entity_poly.pdbx_seq_one_letter_code
_entity_poly.pdbx_strand_id
1 'polypeptide(L)'
;EQELKEEIKLEKERKQELQKFIKLEQAEVRREQAEKQRKFLEQIKLEKKIEKFRRREALEIKNLEKFVLSQQRDSYVDVQERIDKIKQKYQALRDQKIRERVEQLGVKVEEGDDRSALLEKERIYNLERQKIEFALESFYRSAHSLCFQINKRYIPKYLSILRLIDRRFETSEIFIKWDDAPDEEWLILIYLKNNSPNEGIIIEDKTDPERNISHEFKSNEIFKASDMMVDALTKLLDKERNKR
;
A
#
# COMPACT_ATOMS: atom_id res chain seq x y z
N GLU A 1 9.46 49.61 -12.22
CA GLU A 1 8.02 49.25 -12.26
C GLU A 1 7.73 47.94 -13.00
N GLN A 2 8.41 47.66 -14.12
CA GLN A 2 8.24 46.41 -14.87
C GLN A 2 8.77 45.20 -14.09
N GLU A 3 9.94 45.30 -13.48
CA GLU A 3 10.53 44.26 -12.62
C GLU A 3 9.64 43.93 -11.44
N LEU A 4 9.03 44.93 -10.77
CA LEU A 4 8.12 44.68 -9.67
C LEU A 4 6.83 43.98 -10.09
N LYS A 5 6.30 44.26 -11.29
CA LYS A 5 5.13 43.58 -11.85
C LYS A 5 5.44 42.15 -12.20
N GLU A 6 6.61 41.86 -12.71
CA GLU A 6 7.07 40.50 -13.01
C GLU A 6 7.27 39.68 -11.73
N GLU A 7 7.86 40.26 -10.68
CA GLU A 7 7.99 39.62 -9.36
C GLU A 7 6.63 39.25 -8.77
N ILE A 8 5.68 40.17 -8.78
CA ILE A 8 4.31 39.91 -8.27
C ILE A 8 3.62 38.82 -9.08
N LYS A 9 3.78 38.80 -10.39
CA LYS A 9 3.22 37.76 -11.25
C LYS A 9 3.81 36.41 -10.95
N LEU A 10 5.13 36.29 -10.84
CA LEU A 10 5.84 35.05 -10.51
C LEU A 10 5.49 34.55 -9.10
N GLU A 11 5.34 35.45 -8.14
CA GLU A 11 4.91 35.08 -6.78
C GLU A 11 3.48 34.53 -6.75
N LYS A 12 2.60 35.09 -7.57
CA LYS A 12 1.22 34.62 -7.73
C LYS A 12 1.15 33.24 -8.40
N GLU A 13 1.94 33.03 -9.44
CA GLU A 13 2.05 31.73 -10.13
C GLU A 13 2.57 30.66 -9.16
N ARG A 14 3.63 30.96 -8.41
CA ARG A 14 4.17 30.04 -7.39
C ARG A 14 3.18 29.71 -6.27
N LYS A 15 2.38 30.68 -5.83
CA LYS A 15 1.30 30.42 -4.86
C LYS A 15 0.23 29.48 -5.45
N GLN A 16 -0.09 29.63 -6.74
CA GLN A 16 -1.04 28.74 -7.42
C GLN A 16 -0.49 27.34 -7.57
N GLU A 17 0.78 27.17 -7.92
CA GLU A 17 1.45 25.87 -8.02
C GLU A 17 1.52 25.16 -6.66
N LEU A 18 1.88 25.88 -5.61
CA LEU A 18 1.85 25.33 -4.25
C LEU A 18 0.44 24.90 -3.81
N GLN A 19 -0.59 25.66 -4.18
CA GLN A 19 -1.97 25.27 -3.90
C GLN A 19 -2.39 24.02 -4.69
N LYS A 20 -1.95 23.89 -5.95
CA LYS A 20 -2.17 22.68 -6.75
C LYS A 20 -1.48 21.46 -6.11
N PHE A 21 -0.22 21.64 -5.69
CA PHE A 21 0.53 20.61 -4.99
C PHE A 21 -0.17 20.12 -3.72
N ILE A 22 -0.59 21.06 -2.84
CA ILE A 22 -1.31 20.74 -1.61
C ILE A 22 -2.64 19.99 -1.92
N LYS A 23 -3.34 20.39 -2.98
CA LYS A 23 -4.58 19.70 -3.40
C LYS A 23 -4.33 18.29 -3.90
N LEU A 24 -3.25 18.08 -4.66
CA LEU A 24 -2.85 16.76 -5.14
C LEU A 24 -2.49 15.84 -3.97
N GLU A 25 -1.70 16.35 -3.03
CA GLU A 25 -1.33 15.64 -1.82
C GLU A 25 -2.55 15.25 -0.96
N GLN A 26 -3.46 16.18 -0.76
CA GLN A 26 -4.72 15.86 -0.07
C GLN A 26 -5.54 14.82 -0.82
N ALA A 27 -5.50 14.82 -2.15
CA ALA A 27 -6.16 13.81 -2.95
C ALA A 27 -5.51 12.43 -2.82
N GLU A 28 -4.17 12.36 -2.73
CA GLU A 28 -3.43 11.11 -2.47
C GLU A 28 -3.74 10.55 -1.08
N VAL A 29 -3.68 11.37 -0.04
CA VAL A 29 -4.07 10.96 1.31
C VAL A 29 -5.51 10.42 1.36
N ARG A 30 -6.43 11.09 0.64
CA ARG A 30 -7.82 10.60 0.53
C ARG A 30 -7.91 9.27 -0.22
N ARG A 31 -7.11 9.06 -1.26
CA ARG A 31 -7.02 7.77 -1.99
C ARG A 31 -6.54 6.66 -1.08
N GLU A 32 -5.44 6.88 -0.34
CA GLU A 32 -4.95 5.90 0.63
C GLU A 32 -5.99 5.53 1.68
N GLN A 33 -6.66 6.54 2.25
CA GLN A 33 -7.73 6.31 3.22
C GLN A 33 -8.89 5.53 2.60
N ALA A 34 -9.26 5.86 1.36
CA ALA A 34 -10.30 5.15 0.63
C ALA A 34 -9.92 3.69 0.33
N GLU A 35 -8.65 3.43 -0.02
CA GLU A 35 -8.16 2.06 -0.23
C GLU A 35 -8.13 1.25 1.06
N LYS A 36 -7.65 1.84 2.16
CA LYS A 36 -7.69 1.19 3.49
C LYS A 36 -9.14 0.87 3.90
N GLN A 37 -10.05 1.81 3.68
CA GLN A 37 -11.48 1.59 3.93
C GLN A 37 -12.06 0.52 3.01
N ARG A 38 -11.69 0.50 1.73
CA ARG A 38 -12.14 -0.52 0.77
C ARG A 38 -11.69 -1.91 1.18
N LYS A 39 -10.39 -2.08 1.51
CA LYS A 39 -9.85 -3.36 2.01
C LYS A 39 -10.58 -3.81 3.28
N PHE A 40 -10.81 -2.90 4.22
CA PHE A 40 -11.56 -3.19 5.44
C PHE A 40 -13.02 -3.61 5.16
N LEU A 41 -13.69 -2.91 4.25
CA LEU A 41 -15.05 -3.27 3.84
C LEU A 41 -15.13 -4.63 3.11
N GLU A 42 -14.10 -4.99 2.34
CA GLU A 42 -14.00 -6.30 1.72
C GLU A 42 -13.84 -7.42 2.76
N GLN A 43 -13.04 -7.18 3.81
CA GLN A 43 -12.94 -8.10 4.96
C GLN A 43 -14.29 -8.31 5.63
N ILE A 44 -14.98 -7.23 5.97
CA ILE A 44 -16.32 -7.31 6.58
C ILE A 44 -17.32 -8.03 5.66
N LYS A 45 -17.25 -7.79 4.35
CA LYS A 45 -18.12 -8.50 3.39
C LYS A 45 -17.86 -10.00 3.38
N LEU A 46 -16.59 -10.42 3.47
CA LEU A 46 -16.23 -11.83 3.55
C LEU A 46 -16.74 -12.46 4.86
N GLU A 47 -16.49 -11.79 6.00
CA GLU A 47 -16.98 -12.28 7.29
C GLU A 47 -18.50 -12.44 7.32
N LYS A 48 -19.23 -11.45 6.78
CA LYS A 48 -20.69 -11.54 6.61
C LYS A 48 -21.11 -12.71 5.71
N LYS A 49 -20.36 -13.00 4.63
CA LYS A 49 -20.65 -14.17 3.78
C LYS A 49 -20.44 -15.48 4.55
N ILE A 50 -19.34 -15.60 5.30
CA ILE A 50 -19.04 -16.78 6.13
C ILE A 50 -20.13 -16.95 7.21
N GLU A 51 -20.53 -15.89 7.88
CA GLU A 51 -21.61 -15.93 8.87
C GLU A 51 -22.95 -16.32 8.24
N LYS A 52 -23.24 -15.82 7.03
CA LYS A 52 -24.45 -16.23 6.29
C LYS A 52 -24.46 -17.73 5.98
N PHE A 53 -23.31 -18.31 5.65
CA PHE A 53 -23.22 -19.76 5.46
C PHE A 53 -23.44 -20.53 6.76
N ARG A 54 -22.87 -20.07 7.89
CA ARG A 54 -23.13 -20.68 9.20
C ARG A 54 -24.60 -20.62 9.59
N ARG A 55 -25.27 -19.49 9.36
CA ARG A 55 -26.71 -19.34 9.63
C ARG A 55 -27.56 -20.28 8.76
N ARG A 56 -27.21 -20.43 7.47
CA ARG A 56 -27.90 -21.36 6.58
C ARG A 56 -27.68 -22.81 6.98
N GLU A 57 -26.46 -23.20 7.32
CA GLU A 57 -26.13 -24.52 7.83
C GLU A 57 -27.00 -24.85 9.06
N ALA A 58 -27.05 -23.96 10.04
CA ALA A 58 -27.85 -24.15 11.25
C ALA A 58 -29.35 -24.27 10.94
N LEU A 59 -29.87 -23.48 9.99
CA LEU A 59 -31.26 -23.54 9.59
C LEU A 59 -31.59 -24.87 8.86
N GLU A 60 -30.72 -25.33 7.96
CA GLU A 60 -30.92 -26.58 7.25
C GLU A 60 -30.91 -27.76 8.24
N ILE A 61 -29.98 -27.78 9.19
CA ILE A 61 -29.92 -28.83 10.22
C ILE A 61 -31.19 -28.77 11.09
N LYS A 62 -31.59 -27.59 11.56
CA LYS A 62 -32.82 -27.43 12.36
C LYS A 62 -34.09 -27.87 11.62
N ASN A 63 -34.17 -27.57 10.34
CA ASN A 63 -35.30 -27.99 9.50
C ASN A 63 -35.32 -29.50 9.32
N LEU A 64 -34.14 -30.11 9.13
CA LEU A 64 -34.00 -31.58 9.04
C LEU A 64 -34.42 -32.25 10.34
N GLU A 65 -33.98 -31.77 11.49
CA GLU A 65 -34.35 -32.26 12.82
C GLU A 65 -35.88 -32.19 13.03
N LYS A 66 -36.49 -31.05 12.69
CA LYS A 66 -37.95 -30.87 12.76
C LYS A 66 -38.70 -31.85 11.87
N PHE A 67 -38.23 -32.05 10.64
CA PHE A 67 -38.81 -32.95 9.69
C PHE A 67 -38.77 -34.40 10.18
N VAL A 68 -37.62 -34.81 10.73
CA VAL A 68 -37.43 -36.15 11.29
C VAL A 68 -38.32 -36.39 12.50
N LEU A 69 -38.38 -35.39 13.42
CA LEU A 69 -39.28 -35.45 14.58
C LEU A 69 -40.77 -35.56 14.20
N SER A 70 -41.14 -34.94 13.06
CA SER A 70 -42.55 -35.00 12.58
C SER A 70 -42.90 -36.33 11.94
N GLN A 71 -41.94 -37.07 11.35
CA GLN A 71 -42.20 -38.28 10.62
C GLN A 71 -42.00 -39.59 11.42
N GLN A 72 -41.33 -39.57 12.58
CA GLN A 72 -41.07 -40.73 13.46
C GLN A 72 -40.54 -42.03 12.78
N ARG A 73 -40.05 -41.94 11.53
CA ARG A 73 -39.73 -43.07 10.67
C ARG A 73 -38.29 -43.22 10.25
N ASP A 74 -37.47 -42.22 10.37
CA ASP A 74 -36.08 -42.28 9.91
C ASP A 74 -35.18 -42.85 11.01
N SER A 75 -34.28 -43.75 10.63
CA SER A 75 -33.26 -44.26 11.54
C SER A 75 -32.33 -43.10 11.95
N TYR A 76 -31.88 -43.12 13.20
CA TYR A 76 -30.93 -42.11 13.72
C TYR A 76 -29.67 -41.98 12.84
N VAL A 77 -29.23 -43.10 12.24
CA VAL A 77 -28.05 -43.16 11.37
C VAL A 77 -28.27 -42.36 10.09
N ASP A 78 -29.44 -42.49 9.44
CA ASP A 78 -29.74 -41.77 8.18
C ASP A 78 -29.81 -40.25 8.39
N VAL A 79 -30.33 -39.85 9.55
CA VAL A 79 -30.38 -38.44 9.96
C VAL A 79 -28.98 -37.88 10.18
N GLN A 80 -28.13 -38.61 10.86
CA GLN A 80 -26.76 -38.23 11.13
C GLN A 80 -25.96 -38.10 9.85
N GLU A 81 -26.08 -39.00 8.91
CA GLU A 81 -25.45 -38.93 7.59
C GLU A 81 -25.87 -37.67 6.82
N ARG A 82 -27.17 -37.34 6.84
CA ARG A 82 -27.68 -36.11 6.20
C ARG A 82 -27.12 -34.84 6.84
N ILE A 83 -27.04 -34.80 8.16
CA ILE A 83 -26.43 -33.68 8.90
C ILE A 83 -24.95 -33.54 8.54
N ASP A 84 -24.23 -34.65 8.46
CA ASP A 84 -22.79 -34.61 8.14
C ASP A 84 -22.56 -34.17 6.68
N LYS A 85 -23.41 -34.58 5.72
CA LYS A 85 -23.38 -34.06 4.34
C LYS A 85 -23.64 -32.57 4.27
N ILE A 86 -24.58 -32.04 5.06
CA ILE A 86 -24.85 -30.61 5.14
C ILE A 86 -23.63 -29.88 5.69
N LYS A 87 -23.04 -30.35 6.80
CA LYS A 87 -21.82 -29.77 7.40
C LYS A 87 -20.66 -29.74 6.40
N GLN A 88 -20.39 -30.86 5.71
CA GLN A 88 -19.34 -30.97 4.71
C GLN A 88 -19.54 -29.96 3.56
N LYS A 89 -20.79 -29.87 3.03
CA LYS A 89 -21.13 -28.90 1.98
C LYS A 89 -20.79 -27.46 2.38
N TYR A 90 -21.21 -27.03 3.56
CA TYR A 90 -20.97 -25.66 4.01
C TYR A 90 -19.52 -25.42 4.45
N GLN A 91 -18.84 -26.44 4.94
CA GLN A 91 -17.40 -26.38 5.20
C GLN A 91 -16.64 -26.17 3.89
N ALA A 92 -16.90 -26.97 2.85
CA ALA A 92 -16.28 -26.82 1.54
C ALA A 92 -16.49 -25.41 0.94
N LEU A 93 -17.71 -24.86 1.07
CA LEU A 93 -18.00 -23.49 0.59
C LEU A 93 -17.20 -22.41 1.36
N ARG A 94 -17.03 -22.60 2.68
CA ARG A 94 -16.21 -21.66 3.49
C ARG A 94 -14.73 -21.76 3.10
N ASP A 95 -14.22 -22.96 2.98
CA ASP A 95 -12.82 -23.23 2.66
C ASP A 95 -12.47 -22.73 1.25
N GLN A 96 -13.36 -22.92 0.29
CA GLN A 96 -13.22 -22.36 -1.05
C GLN A 96 -13.13 -20.82 -1.01
N LYS A 97 -13.95 -20.14 -0.21
CA LYS A 97 -13.93 -18.68 -0.11
C LYS A 97 -12.68 -18.15 0.56
N ILE A 98 -12.13 -18.87 1.52
CA ILE A 98 -10.86 -18.54 2.16
C ILE A 98 -9.71 -18.75 1.16
N ARG A 99 -9.71 -19.87 0.43
CA ARG A 99 -8.71 -20.17 -0.61
C ARG A 99 -8.68 -19.08 -1.69
N GLU A 100 -9.83 -18.75 -2.29
CA GLU A 100 -9.96 -17.68 -3.29
C GLU A 100 -9.37 -16.35 -2.80
N ARG A 101 -9.54 -16.05 -1.52
CA ARG A 101 -8.99 -14.82 -0.93
C ARG A 101 -7.47 -14.86 -0.79
N VAL A 102 -6.90 -15.96 -0.32
CA VAL A 102 -5.45 -16.13 -0.16
C VAL A 102 -4.76 -16.10 -1.54
N GLU A 103 -5.37 -16.71 -2.55
CA GLU A 103 -4.90 -16.64 -3.94
C GLU A 103 -4.91 -15.21 -4.50
N GLN A 104 -5.95 -14.41 -4.19
CA GLN A 104 -6.02 -13.00 -4.58
C GLN A 104 -4.92 -12.13 -3.95
N LEU A 105 -4.37 -12.54 -2.81
CA LEU A 105 -3.21 -11.89 -2.19
C LEU A 105 -1.88 -12.26 -2.88
N GLY A 106 -1.89 -13.18 -3.86
CA GLY A 106 -0.69 -13.65 -4.55
C GLY A 106 0.12 -14.68 -3.78
N VAL A 107 -0.41 -15.22 -2.68
CA VAL A 107 0.24 -16.26 -1.88
C VAL A 107 0.02 -17.62 -2.56
N LYS A 108 1.08 -18.41 -2.71
CA LYS A 108 0.98 -19.75 -3.29
C LYS A 108 0.17 -20.68 -2.36
N VAL A 109 -0.91 -21.21 -2.88
CA VAL A 109 -1.78 -22.18 -2.21
C VAL A 109 -1.50 -23.56 -2.77
N GLU A 110 -1.23 -24.53 -1.89
CA GLU A 110 -1.04 -25.94 -2.27
C GLU A 110 -2.37 -26.69 -2.17
N GLU A 111 -2.53 -27.76 -2.98
CA GLU A 111 -3.79 -28.52 -3.01
C GLU A 111 -4.14 -29.20 -1.68
N GLY A 112 -3.13 -29.45 -0.84
CA GLY A 112 -3.28 -30.07 0.49
C GLY A 112 -3.43 -29.08 1.65
N ASP A 113 -3.44 -27.79 1.40
CA ASP A 113 -3.54 -26.79 2.47
C ASP A 113 -4.90 -26.86 3.17
N ASP A 114 -4.84 -27.17 4.48
CA ASP A 114 -6.00 -27.09 5.35
C ASP A 114 -6.35 -25.62 5.66
N ARG A 115 -7.57 -25.40 6.11
CA ARG A 115 -8.08 -24.08 6.48
C ARG A 115 -7.17 -23.32 7.45
N SER A 116 -6.63 -24.02 8.45
CA SER A 116 -5.70 -23.42 9.41
C SER A 116 -4.40 -22.96 8.76
N ALA A 117 -3.87 -23.73 7.81
CA ALA A 117 -2.68 -23.40 7.02
C ALA A 117 -2.92 -22.18 6.13
N LEU A 118 -4.08 -22.10 5.47
CA LEU A 118 -4.45 -20.95 4.63
C LEU A 118 -4.56 -19.65 5.45
N LEU A 119 -5.20 -19.71 6.61
CA LEU A 119 -5.32 -18.55 7.51
C LEU A 119 -3.97 -18.12 8.08
N GLU A 120 -3.08 -19.06 8.38
CA GLU A 120 -1.74 -18.73 8.85
C GLU A 120 -0.88 -18.15 7.73
N LYS A 121 -0.95 -18.67 6.50
CA LYS A 121 -0.30 -18.07 5.32
C LYS A 121 -0.77 -16.63 5.10
N GLU A 122 -2.07 -16.38 5.21
CA GLU A 122 -2.63 -15.02 5.12
C GLU A 122 -2.09 -14.12 6.23
N ARG A 123 -2.04 -14.62 7.46
CA ARG A 123 -1.52 -13.87 8.61
C ARG A 123 -0.05 -13.50 8.44
N ILE A 124 0.78 -14.45 8.03
CA ILE A 124 2.20 -14.23 7.78
C ILE A 124 2.38 -13.17 6.70
N TYR A 125 1.68 -13.30 5.57
CA TYR A 125 1.73 -12.31 4.49
C TYR A 125 1.36 -10.90 4.97
N ASN A 126 0.26 -10.78 5.72
CA ASN A 126 -0.18 -9.49 6.24
C ASN A 126 0.83 -8.89 7.24
N LEU A 127 1.46 -9.72 8.09
CA LEU A 127 2.51 -9.26 9.03
C LEU A 127 3.77 -8.80 8.28
N GLU A 128 4.20 -9.52 7.27
CA GLU A 128 5.35 -9.11 6.44
C GLU A 128 5.05 -7.81 5.72
N ARG A 129 3.87 -7.70 5.13
CA ARG A 129 3.42 -6.47 4.47
C ARG A 129 3.38 -5.27 5.42
N GLN A 130 2.86 -5.45 6.63
CA GLN A 130 2.85 -4.41 7.65
C GLN A 130 4.27 -3.98 8.07
N LYS A 131 5.19 -4.92 8.20
CA LYS A 131 6.61 -4.60 8.51
C LYS A 131 7.25 -3.78 7.39
N ILE A 132 6.98 -4.10 6.13
CA ILE A 132 7.45 -3.37 4.96
C ILE A 132 6.89 -1.93 4.99
N GLU A 133 5.59 -1.80 5.15
CA GLU A 133 4.93 -0.49 5.21
C GLU A 133 5.46 0.36 6.36
N PHE A 134 5.66 -0.24 7.52
CA PHE A 134 6.20 0.45 8.70
C PHE A 134 7.66 0.89 8.50
N ALA A 135 8.50 0.04 7.92
CA ALA A 135 9.91 0.37 7.66
C ALA A 135 10.02 1.56 6.68
N LEU A 136 9.20 1.60 5.63
CA LEU A 136 9.19 2.69 4.66
C LEU A 136 8.48 3.96 5.14
N GLU A 137 7.58 3.87 6.14
CA GLU A 137 6.79 5.01 6.62
C GLU A 137 7.66 6.19 7.08
N SER A 138 8.72 5.92 7.82
CA SER A 138 9.61 6.94 8.34
C SER A 138 10.41 7.63 7.22
N PHE A 139 10.85 6.87 6.22
CA PHE A 139 11.55 7.41 5.05
C PHE A 139 10.60 8.22 4.16
N TYR A 140 9.38 7.76 3.99
CA TYR A 140 8.33 8.50 3.31
C TYR A 140 8.09 9.87 3.95
N ARG A 141 7.89 9.90 5.28
CA ARG A 141 7.67 11.18 6.00
C ARG A 141 8.85 12.13 5.86
N SER A 142 10.07 11.60 5.90
CA SER A 142 11.28 12.40 5.72
C SER A 142 11.36 12.97 4.30
N ALA A 143 11.21 12.13 3.28
CA ALA A 143 11.22 12.54 1.88
C ALA A 143 10.11 13.55 1.57
N HIS A 144 8.91 13.34 2.11
CA HIS A 144 7.76 14.23 1.98
C HIS A 144 8.04 15.62 2.58
N SER A 145 8.52 15.64 3.82
CA SER A 145 8.88 16.90 4.48
C SER A 145 9.98 17.65 3.71
N LEU A 146 10.96 16.91 3.19
CA LEU A 146 12.04 17.46 2.40
C LEU A 146 11.53 18.08 1.09
N CYS A 147 10.73 17.36 0.31
CA CYS A 147 10.11 17.88 -0.91
C CYS A 147 9.30 19.14 -0.64
N PHE A 148 8.51 19.15 0.44
CA PHE A 148 7.72 20.31 0.82
C PHE A 148 8.59 21.52 1.14
N GLN A 149 9.67 21.35 1.92
CA GLN A 149 10.57 22.46 2.30
C GLN A 149 11.33 23.00 1.09
N ILE A 150 11.82 22.11 0.22
CA ILE A 150 12.54 22.50 -1.00
C ILE A 150 11.59 23.27 -1.94
N ASN A 151 10.41 22.76 -2.19
CA ASN A 151 9.41 23.41 -3.04
C ASN A 151 9.04 24.81 -2.52
N LYS A 152 8.94 24.96 -1.19
CA LYS A 152 8.52 26.20 -0.59
C LYS A 152 9.60 27.28 -0.59
N ARG A 153 10.88 26.91 -0.45
CA ARG A 153 11.95 27.86 -0.13
C ARG A 153 13.08 27.91 -1.14
N TYR A 154 13.38 26.81 -1.82
CA TYR A 154 14.65 26.66 -2.54
C TYR A 154 14.51 26.49 -4.05
N ILE A 155 13.37 26.05 -4.56
CA ILE A 155 13.19 25.89 -6.02
C ILE A 155 13.15 27.27 -6.70
N PRO A 156 14.01 27.50 -7.72
CA PRO A 156 13.92 28.68 -8.55
C PRO A 156 12.56 28.77 -9.27
N LYS A 157 12.07 29.97 -9.51
CA LYS A 157 10.74 30.24 -10.08
C LYS A 157 10.53 29.64 -11.50
N TYR A 158 11.59 29.35 -12.20
CA TYR A 158 11.59 28.82 -13.56
C TYR A 158 11.67 27.29 -13.64
N LEU A 159 11.92 26.61 -12.53
CA LEU A 159 11.94 25.16 -12.46
C LEU A 159 10.58 24.62 -12.00
N SER A 160 10.27 23.42 -12.47
CA SER A 160 9.15 22.65 -12.00
C SER A 160 9.29 22.29 -10.51
N ILE A 161 8.20 21.94 -9.87
CA ILE A 161 8.23 21.50 -8.46
C ILE A 161 8.63 20.04 -8.35
N LEU A 162 9.25 19.67 -7.24
CA LEU A 162 9.51 18.28 -6.90
C LEU A 162 8.23 17.61 -6.41
N ARG A 163 7.95 16.43 -6.93
CA ARG A 163 6.82 15.60 -6.53
C ARG A 163 7.29 14.29 -5.93
N LEU A 164 6.74 13.96 -4.78
CA LEU A 164 6.91 12.65 -4.17
C LEU A 164 5.78 11.73 -4.61
N ILE A 165 6.12 10.57 -5.15
CA ILE A 165 5.17 9.53 -5.53
C ILE A 165 5.28 8.38 -4.53
N ASP A 166 4.14 8.01 -3.96
CA ASP A 166 4.04 6.94 -2.98
C ASP A 166 3.42 5.69 -3.59
N ARG A 167 4.25 4.67 -3.80
CA ARG A 167 3.85 3.34 -4.24
C ARG A 167 4.15 2.25 -3.19
N ARG A 168 4.25 2.63 -1.91
CA ARG A 168 4.52 1.68 -0.82
C ARG A 168 3.54 0.52 -0.76
N PHE A 169 2.28 0.77 -1.13
CA PHE A 169 1.22 -0.23 -1.08
C PHE A 169 1.14 -1.11 -2.33
N GLU A 170 1.75 -0.71 -3.44
CA GLU A 170 1.73 -1.41 -4.72
C GLU A 170 3.04 -2.16 -4.93
N THR A 171 4.13 -1.43 -5.06
CA THR A 171 5.47 -1.95 -5.41
C THR A 171 6.48 -1.88 -4.27
N SER A 172 6.11 -1.32 -3.11
CA SER A 172 7.01 -1.07 -1.97
C SER A 172 8.11 -0.05 -2.28
N GLU A 173 7.78 0.93 -3.11
CA GLU A 173 8.69 1.97 -3.60
C GLU A 173 8.15 3.36 -3.29
N ILE A 174 9.07 4.31 -3.13
CA ILE A 174 8.79 5.73 -3.01
C ILE A 174 9.79 6.44 -3.90
N PHE A 175 9.37 7.40 -4.72
CA PHE A 175 10.32 8.15 -5.52
C PHE A 175 9.98 9.62 -5.63
N ILE A 176 11.03 10.42 -5.82
CA ILE A 176 10.97 11.86 -6.03
C ILE A 176 11.28 12.14 -7.50
N LYS A 177 10.45 12.93 -8.15
CA LYS A 177 10.64 13.37 -9.54
C LYS A 177 10.26 14.82 -9.71
N TRP A 178 10.56 15.41 -10.86
CA TRP A 178 9.94 16.65 -11.29
C TRP A 178 8.47 16.42 -11.64
N ASP A 179 7.57 17.35 -11.34
CA ASP A 179 6.13 17.21 -11.59
C ASP A 179 5.81 17.04 -13.08
N ASP A 180 6.58 17.69 -13.96
CA ASP A 180 6.47 17.63 -15.41
C ASP A 180 7.17 16.42 -16.05
N ALA A 181 8.03 15.71 -15.32
CA ALA A 181 8.72 14.53 -15.81
C ALA A 181 7.84 13.26 -15.75
N PRO A 182 8.05 12.27 -16.63
CA PRO A 182 7.41 10.96 -16.51
C PRO A 182 7.91 10.20 -15.27
N ASP A 183 7.21 9.13 -14.88
CA ASP A 183 7.54 8.36 -13.67
C ASP A 183 8.87 7.59 -13.80
N GLU A 184 9.31 7.29 -15.01
CA GLU A 184 10.59 6.64 -15.30
C GLU A 184 11.80 7.56 -15.05
N GLU A 185 11.60 8.87 -15.08
CA GLU A 185 12.63 9.89 -14.86
C GLU A 185 12.63 10.37 -13.41
N TRP A 186 12.72 9.41 -12.48
CA TRP A 186 12.85 9.73 -11.07
C TRP A 186 14.27 10.23 -10.71
N LEU A 187 14.35 11.09 -9.71
CA LEU A 187 15.58 11.67 -9.18
C LEU A 187 16.14 10.86 -8.00
N ILE A 188 15.26 10.48 -7.09
CA ILE A 188 15.57 9.66 -5.92
C ILE A 188 14.53 8.56 -5.85
N LEU A 189 14.98 7.31 -5.75
CA LEU A 189 14.15 6.13 -5.56
C LEU A 189 14.49 5.47 -4.23
N ILE A 190 13.49 5.20 -3.40
CA ILE A 190 13.61 4.57 -2.08
C ILE A 190 12.85 3.26 -2.10
N TYR A 191 13.49 2.15 -1.82
CA TYR A 191 12.86 0.83 -1.78
C TYR A 191 13.57 -0.12 -0.80
N LEU A 192 12.91 -1.24 -0.49
CA LEU A 192 13.49 -2.26 0.38
C LEU A 192 14.34 -3.24 -0.40
N LYS A 193 15.54 -3.53 0.11
CA LYS A 193 16.42 -4.55 -0.43
C LYS A 193 15.71 -5.92 -0.40
N ASN A 194 15.66 -6.59 -1.56
CA ASN A 194 14.96 -7.88 -1.72
C ASN A 194 13.52 -7.91 -1.19
N ASN A 195 12.87 -6.76 -1.12
CA ASN A 195 11.52 -6.62 -0.54
C ASN A 195 11.42 -7.15 0.91
N SER A 196 12.54 -7.17 1.64
CA SER A 196 12.68 -7.67 3.01
C SER A 196 12.93 -6.52 3.99
N PRO A 197 12.11 -6.34 5.03
CA PRO A 197 12.25 -5.25 5.98
C PRO A 197 13.52 -5.35 6.86
N ASN A 198 14.16 -6.53 6.89
CA ASN A 198 15.33 -6.80 7.71
C ASN A 198 16.65 -6.54 6.97
N GLU A 199 16.63 -6.49 5.64
CA GLU A 199 17.85 -6.38 4.82
C GLU A 199 18.28 -4.93 4.54
N GLY A 200 17.46 -3.96 4.95
CA GLY A 200 17.77 -2.55 4.79
C GLY A 200 16.98 -1.87 3.69
N ILE A 201 17.20 -0.57 3.58
CA ILE A 201 16.53 0.32 2.63
C ILE A 201 17.59 0.84 1.67
N ILE A 202 17.30 0.72 0.39
CA ILE A 202 18.15 1.22 -0.68
C ILE A 202 17.58 2.56 -1.15
N ILE A 203 18.46 3.54 -1.27
CA ILE A 203 18.15 4.83 -1.88
C ILE A 203 19.06 5.00 -3.09
N GLU A 204 18.45 5.04 -4.25
CA GLU A 204 19.15 5.32 -5.49
C GLU A 204 19.04 6.81 -5.83
N ASP A 205 20.18 7.41 -6.13
CA ASP A 205 20.32 8.83 -6.50
C ASP A 205 20.69 8.93 -7.97
N LYS A 206 19.77 9.47 -8.77
CA LYS A 206 19.91 9.83 -10.19
C LYS A 206 19.94 11.35 -10.42
N THR A 207 20.20 12.15 -9.39
CA THR A 207 20.30 13.61 -9.56
C THR A 207 21.46 14.02 -10.48
N ASP A 208 22.42 13.13 -10.68
CA ASP A 208 23.46 13.25 -11.68
C ASP A 208 23.19 12.28 -12.84
N PRO A 209 22.86 12.77 -14.06
CA PRO A 209 22.54 11.91 -15.21
C PRO A 209 23.63 10.90 -15.59
N GLU A 210 24.89 11.22 -15.26
CA GLU A 210 26.04 10.37 -15.58
C GLU A 210 26.32 9.32 -14.50
N ARG A 211 25.70 9.44 -13.31
CA ARG A 211 25.98 8.56 -12.17
C ARG A 211 24.69 8.18 -11.46
N ASN A 212 24.36 6.91 -11.49
CA ASN A 212 23.39 6.32 -10.57
C ASN A 212 24.15 5.80 -9.34
N ILE A 213 23.96 6.42 -8.19
CA ILE A 213 24.63 6.03 -6.94
C ILE A 213 23.58 5.38 -6.03
N SER A 214 23.89 4.17 -5.59
CA SER A 214 23.03 3.43 -4.66
C SER A 214 23.61 3.49 -3.25
N HIS A 215 22.78 3.90 -2.29
CA HIS A 215 23.13 3.97 -0.87
C HIS A 215 22.27 2.99 -0.09
N GLU A 216 22.89 2.22 0.79
CA GLU A 216 22.20 1.27 1.67
C GLU A 216 22.12 1.82 3.08
N PHE A 217 20.90 1.83 3.67
CA PHE A 217 20.63 2.30 5.01
C PHE A 217 19.88 1.25 5.81
N LYS A 218 20.09 1.23 7.12
CA LYS A 218 19.25 0.47 8.03
C LYS A 218 17.97 1.25 8.33
N SER A 219 16.92 0.57 8.75
CA SER A 219 15.62 1.18 9.07
C SER A 219 15.70 2.26 10.16
N ASN A 220 16.75 2.25 10.99
CA ASN A 220 16.99 3.25 12.05
C ASN A 220 17.90 4.41 11.61
N GLU A 221 18.48 4.38 10.41
CA GLU A 221 19.42 5.39 9.90
C GLU A 221 18.74 6.50 9.09
N ILE A 222 17.52 6.82 9.44
CA ILE A 222 16.69 7.79 8.72
C ILE A 222 17.35 9.19 8.62
N PHE A 223 18.07 9.61 9.65
CA PHE A 223 18.72 10.92 9.63
C PHE A 223 19.85 10.97 8.60
N LYS A 224 20.68 9.93 8.51
CA LYS A 224 21.73 9.84 7.49
C LYS A 224 21.16 9.81 6.08
N ALA A 225 20.05 9.07 5.90
CA ALA A 225 19.35 9.01 4.63
C ALA A 225 18.75 10.37 4.26
N SER A 226 18.18 11.08 5.25
CA SER A 226 17.65 12.43 5.06
C SER A 226 18.74 13.41 4.63
N ASP A 227 19.88 13.38 5.32
CA ASP A 227 21.03 14.25 4.98
C ASP A 227 21.52 13.97 3.56
N MET A 228 21.63 12.69 3.17
CA MET A 228 22.01 12.32 1.81
C MET A 228 21.01 12.83 0.76
N MET A 229 19.72 12.69 1.00
CA MET A 229 18.69 13.20 0.09
C MET A 229 18.73 14.73 -0.03
N VAL A 230 18.95 15.43 1.10
CA VAL A 230 19.15 16.90 1.12
C VAL A 230 20.35 17.29 0.25
N ASP A 231 21.49 16.64 0.45
CA ASP A 231 22.70 16.91 -0.29
C ASP A 231 22.54 16.67 -1.79
N ALA A 232 21.88 15.55 -2.16
CA ALA A 232 21.63 15.20 -3.55
C ALA A 232 20.74 16.25 -4.24
N LEU A 233 19.61 16.60 -3.64
CA LEU A 233 18.67 17.57 -4.20
C LEU A 233 19.23 18.99 -4.20
N THR A 234 20.01 19.36 -3.19
CA THR A 234 20.65 20.68 -3.13
C THR A 234 21.68 20.84 -4.25
N LYS A 235 22.53 19.82 -4.46
CA LYS A 235 23.50 19.81 -5.56
C LYS A 235 22.81 19.88 -6.92
N LEU A 236 21.69 19.19 -7.10
CA LEU A 236 20.89 19.26 -8.31
C LEU A 236 20.40 20.69 -8.54
N LEU A 237 19.81 21.32 -7.53
CA LEU A 237 19.29 22.69 -7.64
C LEU A 237 20.40 23.70 -7.93
N ASP A 238 21.57 23.55 -7.34
CA ASP A 238 22.72 24.41 -7.61
C ASP A 238 23.24 24.24 -9.05
N LYS A 239 23.28 23.00 -9.55
CA LYS A 239 23.59 22.74 -11.00
C LYS A 239 22.57 23.42 -11.91
N GLU A 240 21.28 23.30 -11.63
CA GLU A 240 20.23 23.93 -12.44
C GLU A 240 20.25 25.46 -12.35
N ARG A 241 20.63 26.03 -11.22
CA ARG A 241 20.85 27.50 -11.08
C ARG A 241 22.03 27.97 -11.90
N ASN A 242 23.13 27.22 -11.93
CA ASN A 242 24.37 27.58 -12.61
C ASN A 242 24.32 27.35 -14.14
N LYS A 243 23.33 26.61 -14.67
CA LYS A 243 23.11 26.46 -16.11
C LYS A 243 22.59 27.73 -16.80
N ARG A 244 22.22 28.73 -16.04
CA ARG A 244 21.74 30.04 -16.52
C ARG A 244 22.78 31.13 -16.30
#